data_ff1230122488e3244c220d26201d86de
#
_entry.id   ff1230122488e3244c220d26201d86de
#
_cell.length_a   1.000
_cell.length_b   1.000
_cell.length_c   1.000
_cell.angle_alpha   90.00
_cell.angle_beta   90.00
_cell.angle_gamma   90.00
#
_symmetry.space_group_name_H-M   'P 1'
#
loop_
_entity.id
_entity.type
_entity.pdbx_description
1 polymer ?
#
loop_
_entity_poly.entity_id
_entity_poly.type
_entity_poly.pdbx_seq_one_letter_code
_entity_poly.pdbx_strand_id
1 'polypeptide(L)'
;DVLFFNILNKDDKKIASFFLDPYSRPESKRGGAWMDECLNKNNIGRNTLPVAYLVCNQTPPSKDKPSLMSFDEVQTLFHEFGHGLQHMLTTVNLPQAAGINNVEWDAVELPSQFMENWCFHKNTLLNIAKHYETGERLSDENFEKLVKNRTFNCGMATLRQLHFAITDIRLHSNIYNNQGKNSDEIRKEIARNTTVIEPIREDKFLCCFSHIFAGGYSAGYYSYKWAEVLSADAFSMFEEADLENNQNIKTIGIKFKDTILSLGGSFSPLEVFKLFRGREPKTDSLIRHLGLSSVN
;
A
#
# COMPACT_ATOMS: atom_id res chain seq x y z
N ASP A 1 24.70 -1.49 -1.56
CA ASP A 1 23.44 -1.39 -2.32
C ASP A 1 22.24 -1.02 -1.46
N VAL A 2 22.35 -1.05 -0.12
CA VAL A 2 21.33 -0.57 0.82
C VAL A 2 21.65 0.87 1.19
N LEU A 3 20.65 1.74 1.10
CA LEU A 3 20.75 3.16 1.41
C LEU A 3 20.22 3.43 2.81
N PHE A 4 20.78 4.41 3.51
CA PHE A 4 20.32 4.83 4.82
C PHE A 4 19.96 6.32 4.80
N PHE A 5 18.78 6.65 5.32
CA PHE A 5 18.25 8.01 5.34
C PHE A 5 17.83 8.44 6.74
N ASN A 6 18.03 9.71 7.05
CA ASN A 6 17.48 10.35 8.24
C ASN A 6 16.28 11.22 7.87
N ILE A 7 15.23 11.14 8.69
CA ILE A 7 14.08 12.03 8.61
C ILE A 7 14.28 13.16 9.62
N LEU A 8 14.24 14.38 9.13
CA LEU A 8 14.37 15.59 9.94
C LEU A 8 13.02 16.31 10.05
N ASN A 9 12.78 16.95 11.17
CA ASN A 9 11.66 17.86 11.30
C ASN A 9 12.01 19.25 10.72
N LYS A 10 11.07 20.21 10.81
CA LYS A 10 11.27 21.60 10.32
C LYS A 10 12.41 22.36 11.01
N ASP A 11 12.89 21.89 12.15
CA ASP A 11 13.95 22.49 12.95
C ASP A 11 15.29 21.72 12.79
N ASP A 12 15.43 20.95 11.69
CA ASP A 12 16.57 20.10 11.34
C ASP A 12 16.93 19.04 12.37
N LYS A 13 16.00 18.74 13.30
CA LYS A 13 16.19 17.70 14.29
C LYS A 13 15.76 16.35 13.73
N LYS A 14 16.64 15.35 13.87
CA LYS A 14 16.32 13.97 13.51
C LYS A 14 15.17 13.43 14.36
N ILE A 15 14.14 12.90 13.67
CA ILE A 15 12.94 12.31 14.29
C ILE A 15 12.77 10.83 13.98
N ALA A 16 13.39 10.34 12.90
CA ALA A 16 13.35 8.94 12.47
C ALA A 16 14.50 8.63 11.51
N SER A 17 14.60 7.37 11.10
CA SER A 17 15.50 6.95 10.02
C SER A 17 14.88 5.76 9.27
N PHE A 18 15.41 5.44 8.09
CA PHE A 18 15.07 4.20 7.41
C PHE A 18 16.23 3.68 6.56
N PHE A 19 16.24 2.37 6.38
CA PHE A 19 17.06 1.69 5.37
C PHE A 19 16.18 1.45 4.14
N LEU A 20 16.70 1.74 2.96
CA LEU A 20 16.07 1.39 1.68
C LEU A 20 16.93 0.34 1.00
N ASP A 21 16.36 -0.85 0.81
CA ASP A 21 16.93 -1.95 0.03
C ASP A 21 16.13 -2.11 -1.27
N PRO A 22 16.48 -1.39 -2.35
CA PRO A 22 15.62 -1.27 -3.52
C PRO A 22 15.70 -2.46 -4.47
N TYR A 23 16.86 -3.15 -4.56
CA TYR A 23 17.14 -4.02 -5.70
C TYR A 23 16.87 -5.50 -5.43
N SER A 24 16.41 -6.20 -6.46
CA SER A 24 16.26 -7.65 -6.48
C SER A 24 17.63 -8.35 -6.39
N ARG A 25 17.72 -9.38 -5.56
CA ARG A 25 18.87 -10.28 -5.41
C ARG A 25 18.37 -11.69 -5.15
N PRO A 26 17.88 -12.43 -6.17
CA PRO A 26 17.20 -13.72 -5.97
C PRO A 26 17.99 -14.75 -5.18
N GLU A 27 19.32 -14.68 -5.20
CA GLU A 27 20.23 -15.62 -4.52
C GLU A 27 20.27 -15.39 -2.99
N SER A 28 19.94 -14.18 -2.51
CA SER A 28 20.11 -13.80 -1.10
C SER A 28 18.91 -13.02 -0.52
N LYS A 29 17.90 -12.72 -1.31
CA LYS A 29 16.73 -11.93 -0.95
C LYS A 29 15.47 -12.52 -1.57
N ARG A 30 14.45 -12.78 -0.75
CA ARG A 30 13.15 -13.24 -1.25
C ARG A 30 12.50 -12.20 -2.16
N GLY A 31 11.65 -12.66 -3.08
CA GLY A 31 10.80 -11.79 -3.90
C GLY A 31 9.70 -11.11 -3.08
N GLY A 32 9.05 -10.14 -3.71
CA GLY A 32 8.05 -9.27 -3.09
C GLY A 32 8.67 -8.02 -2.48
N ALA A 33 7.82 -7.10 -2.05
CA ALA A 33 8.22 -5.91 -1.32
C ALA A 33 7.57 -5.94 0.07
N TRP A 34 8.17 -5.29 1.03
CA TRP A 34 7.62 -5.16 2.38
C TRP A 34 8.32 -4.05 3.16
N MET A 35 7.61 -3.46 4.08
CA MET A 35 8.16 -2.67 5.16
C MET A 35 8.29 -3.54 6.42
N ASP A 36 9.34 -3.32 7.21
CA ASP A 36 9.50 -3.94 8.52
C ASP A 36 10.09 -2.93 9.52
N GLU A 37 9.87 -3.18 10.80
CA GLU A 37 10.46 -2.36 11.85
C GLU A 37 11.89 -2.78 12.16
N CYS A 38 12.79 -1.81 12.24
CA CYS A 38 14.13 -1.99 12.79
C CYS A 38 14.16 -1.61 14.27
N LEU A 39 13.62 -0.45 14.58
CA LEU A 39 13.48 0.07 15.95
C LEU A 39 12.14 0.78 16.10
N ASN A 40 11.47 0.52 17.22
CA ASN A 40 10.27 1.23 17.61
C ASN A 40 10.57 2.52 18.33
N LYS A 41 9.66 3.48 18.22
CA LYS A 41 9.67 4.64 19.10
C LYS A 41 9.38 4.19 20.53
N ASN A 42 10.24 4.60 21.44
CA ASN A 42 10.12 4.30 22.86
C ASN A 42 10.71 5.44 23.68
N ASN A 43 9.99 5.91 24.68
CA ASN A 43 10.51 6.87 25.66
C ASN A 43 10.42 6.35 27.11
N ILE A 44 10.12 5.05 27.29
CA ILE A 44 10.09 4.38 28.59
C ILE A 44 11.46 3.75 28.83
N GLY A 45 12.23 4.33 29.73
CA GLY A 45 13.60 3.86 30.04
C GLY A 45 14.63 4.30 29.00
N ARG A 46 14.70 3.65 27.85
CA ARG A 46 15.62 4.02 26.75
C ARG A 46 14.88 4.81 25.67
N ASN A 47 15.26 6.07 25.49
CA ASN A 47 14.67 6.90 24.44
C ASN A 47 15.22 6.44 23.07
N THR A 48 14.35 5.85 22.22
CA THR A 48 14.67 5.42 20.87
C THR A 48 13.79 6.13 19.84
N LEU A 49 14.40 6.52 18.73
CA LEU A 49 13.67 7.00 17.55
C LEU A 49 13.31 5.83 16.66
N PRO A 50 12.16 5.88 15.96
CA PRO A 50 11.77 4.81 15.06
C PRO A 50 12.71 4.70 13.87
N VAL A 51 12.98 3.45 13.46
CA VAL A 51 13.75 3.13 12.27
C VAL A 51 13.01 2.05 11.49
N ALA A 52 12.82 2.26 10.21
CA ALA A 52 12.15 1.33 9.30
C ALA A 52 13.14 0.63 8.36
N TYR A 53 12.78 -0.57 7.91
CA TYR A 53 13.30 -1.19 6.70
C TYR A 53 12.27 -1.05 5.59
N LEU A 54 12.69 -0.52 4.42
CA LEU A 54 11.90 -0.50 3.20
C LEU A 54 12.58 -1.41 2.19
N VAL A 55 11.93 -2.49 1.83
CA VAL A 55 12.50 -3.53 0.97
C VAL A 55 11.67 -3.64 -0.29
N CYS A 56 12.31 -3.42 -1.44
CA CYS A 56 11.72 -3.57 -2.77
C CYS A 56 12.47 -4.65 -3.57
N ASN A 57 11.98 -4.98 -4.74
CA ASN A 57 12.63 -5.92 -5.67
C ASN A 57 12.72 -5.33 -7.07
N GLN A 58 13.18 -4.07 -7.17
CA GLN A 58 13.38 -3.36 -8.42
C GLN A 58 14.50 -4.01 -9.23
N THR A 59 14.45 -3.82 -10.54
CA THR A 59 15.52 -4.25 -11.45
C THR A 59 16.82 -3.52 -11.09
N PRO A 60 17.91 -4.23 -10.77
CA PRO A 60 19.17 -3.59 -10.42
C PRO A 60 19.80 -2.86 -11.61
N PRO A 61 20.70 -1.89 -11.38
CA PRO A 61 21.44 -1.26 -12.46
C PRO A 61 22.33 -2.28 -13.17
N SER A 62 22.49 -2.14 -14.48
CA SER A 62 23.48 -2.89 -15.27
C SER A 62 24.77 -2.09 -15.42
N LYS A 63 25.83 -2.69 -16.05
CA LYS A 63 27.10 -1.99 -16.28
C LYS A 63 26.93 -0.67 -17.05
N ASP A 64 25.99 -0.64 -17.99
CA ASP A 64 25.84 0.43 -18.97
C ASP A 64 24.57 1.27 -18.75
N LYS A 65 23.71 0.88 -17.79
CA LYS A 65 22.44 1.58 -17.56
C LYS A 65 22.11 1.64 -16.06
N PRO A 66 21.58 2.80 -15.57
CA PRO A 66 21.05 2.87 -14.23
C PRO A 66 19.84 1.93 -14.06
N SER A 67 19.41 1.71 -12.85
CA SER A 67 18.13 1.05 -12.59
C SER A 67 17.00 1.90 -13.17
N LEU A 68 16.25 1.32 -14.11
CA LEU A 68 15.08 1.95 -14.71
C LEU A 68 13.84 1.27 -14.13
N MET A 69 13.05 2.04 -13.41
CA MET A 69 11.85 1.54 -12.75
C MET A 69 10.68 1.48 -13.74
N SER A 70 9.96 0.37 -13.74
CA SER A 70 8.61 0.32 -14.30
C SER A 70 7.66 1.17 -13.46
N PHE A 71 6.48 1.49 -13.99
CA PHE A 71 5.48 2.24 -13.22
C PHE A 71 5.02 1.47 -11.97
N ASP A 72 4.86 0.16 -12.08
CA ASP A 72 4.49 -0.70 -10.95
C ASP A 72 5.57 -0.70 -9.85
N GLU A 73 6.85 -0.67 -10.22
CA GLU A 73 7.96 -0.53 -9.25
C GLU A 73 7.95 0.83 -8.56
N VAL A 74 7.55 1.91 -9.26
CA VAL A 74 7.35 3.23 -8.65
C VAL A 74 6.18 3.19 -7.65
N GLN A 75 5.04 2.61 -8.03
CA GLN A 75 3.90 2.45 -7.12
C GLN A 75 4.29 1.63 -5.89
N THR A 76 5.01 0.53 -6.07
CA THR A 76 5.52 -0.31 -4.98
C THR A 76 6.40 0.49 -4.02
N LEU A 77 7.31 1.32 -4.53
CA LEU A 77 8.15 2.18 -3.68
C LEU A 77 7.32 3.18 -2.87
N PHE A 78 6.31 3.81 -3.49
CA PHE A 78 5.39 4.71 -2.79
C PHE A 78 4.57 3.97 -1.73
N HIS A 79 4.13 2.74 -2.04
CA HIS A 79 3.42 1.86 -1.13
C HIS A 79 4.26 1.57 0.13
N GLU A 80 5.45 1.01 -0.03
CA GLU A 80 6.33 0.68 1.10
C GLU A 80 6.73 1.94 1.90
N PHE A 81 6.91 3.06 1.20
CA PHE A 81 7.17 4.33 1.88
C PHE A 81 5.96 4.82 2.68
N GLY A 82 4.73 4.52 2.27
CA GLY A 82 3.51 4.80 3.04
C GLY A 82 3.50 4.08 4.39
N HIS A 83 3.82 2.80 4.42
CA HIS A 83 4.03 2.05 5.68
C HIS A 83 5.17 2.66 6.51
N GLY A 84 6.29 2.96 5.84
CA GLY A 84 7.43 3.60 6.50
C GLY A 84 7.06 4.93 7.14
N LEU A 85 6.26 5.77 6.47
CA LEU A 85 5.79 7.04 7.03
C LEU A 85 4.94 6.84 8.28
N GLN A 86 4.03 5.86 8.30
CA GLN A 86 3.25 5.54 9.50
C GLN A 86 4.15 5.12 10.66
N HIS A 87 5.14 4.28 10.40
CA HIS A 87 6.08 3.86 11.43
C HIS A 87 6.95 5.02 11.94
N MET A 88 7.50 5.82 11.03
CA MET A 88 8.47 6.87 11.35
C MET A 88 7.88 8.13 11.95
N LEU A 89 6.64 8.49 11.59
CA LEU A 89 6.00 9.74 12.04
C LEU A 89 5.14 9.56 13.28
N THR A 90 5.19 8.39 13.91
CA THR A 90 4.40 8.10 15.11
C THR A 90 4.72 9.06 16.28
N THR A 91 3.68 9.51 16.94
CA THR A 91 3.77 10.26 18.21
C THR A 91 3.60 9.36 19.42
N VAL A 92 3.17 8.12 19.23
CA VAL A 92 2.97 7.13 20.29
C VAL A 92 4.33 6.70 20.86
N ASN A 93 4.42 6.65 22.18
CA ASN A 93 5.67 6.37 22.90
C ASN A 93 5.74 4.96 23.49
N LEU A 94 4.68 4.19 23.35
CA LEU A 94 4.60 2.78 23.77
C LEU A 94 4.97 1.90 22.57
N PRO A 95 6.07 1.14 22.58
CA PRO A 95 6.52 0.37 21.43
C PRO A 95 5.47 -0.56 20.83
N GLN A 96 4.62 -1.16 21.66
CA GLN A 96 3.58 -2.10 21.24
C GLN A 96 2.43 -1.46 20.45
N ALA A 97 2.29 -0.14 20.48
CA ALA A 97 1.26 0.61 19.76
C ALA A 97 1.86 1.73 18.88
N ALA A 98 3.19 1.86 18.88
CA ALA A 98 3.89 2.88 18.11
C ALA A 98 4.06 2.47 16.65
N GLY A 99 3.95 3.42 15.73
CA GLY A 99 4.17 3.18 14.32
C GLY A 99 3.14 2.21 13.74
N ILE A 100 3.62 1.15 13.10
CA ILE A 100 2.75 0.13 12.47
C ILE A 100 2.22 -0.90 13.48
N ASN A 101 2.79 -0.94 14.70
CA ASN A 101 2.44 -1.96 15.68
C ASN A 101 1.01 -1.83 16.18
N ASN A 102 0.33 -2.98 16.28
CA ASN A 102 -1.05 -3.11 16.73
C ASN A 102 -2.07 -2.28 15.93
N VAL A 103 -1.72 -1.85 14.72
CA VAL A 103 -2.70 -1.35 13.75
C VAL A 103 -3.51 -2.55 13.27
N GLU A 104 -4.84 -2.45 13.28
CA GLU A 104 -5.71 -3.53 12.81
C GLU A 104 -5.46 -3.83 11.31
N TRP A 105 -5.51 -5.13 10.96
CA TRP A 105 -5.18 -5.61 9.60
C TRP A 105 -5.99 -4.94 8.49
N ASP A 106 -7.26 -4.65 8.72
CA ASP A 106 -8.13 -3.99 7.73
C ASP A 106 -7.84 -2.50 7.53
N ALA A 107 -6.87 -1.94 8.25
CA ALA A 107 -6.42 -0.57 8.07
C ALA A 107 -4.89 -0.44 7.88
N VAL A 108 -4.12 -1.51 8.06
CA VAL A 108 -2.66 -1.46 7.94
C VAL A 108 -2.20 -0.98 6.56
N GLU A 109 -2.97 -1.29 5.52
CA GLU A 109 -2.69 -0.88 4.14
C GLU A 109 -3.21 0.54 3.79
N LEU A 110 -3.89 1.23 4.71
CA LEU A 110 -4.40 2.58 4.41
C LEU A 110 -3.29 3.57 4.04
N PRO A 111 -2.18 3.71 4.79
CA PRO A 111 -1.12 4.66 4.45
C PRO A 111 -0.36 4.28 3.17
N SER A 112 -0.12 3.00 2.94
CA SER A 112 0.60 2.50 1.76
C SER A 112 -0.19 2.73 0.49
N GLN A 113 -1.43 2.26 0.42
CA GLN A 113 -2.32 2.46 -0.73
C GLN A 113 -2.69 3.93 -0.93
N PHE A 114 -2.74 4.74 0.13
CA PHE A 114 -2.91 6.18 0.01
C PHE A 114 -1.76 6.80 -0.78
N MET A 115 -0.52 6.43 -0.50
CA MET A 115 0.65 6.96 -1.19
C MET A 115 0.69 6.59 -2.68
N GLU A 116 0.16 5.44 -3.08
CA GLU A 116 0.05 5.03 -4.48
C GLU A 116 -0.76 6.02 -5.34
N ASN A 117 -1.77 6.69 -4.77
CA ASN A 117 -2.58 7.67 -5.51
C ASN A 117 -1.75 8.85 -6.01
N TRP A 118 -0.67 9.23 -5.31
CA TRP A 118 0.23 10.29 -5.76
C TRP A 118 1.01 9.92 -7.03
N CYS A 119 1.16 8.65 -7.35
CA CYS A 119 1.77 8.21 -8.62
C CYS A 119 0.90 8.57 -9.84
N PHE A 120 -0.41 8.80 -9.64
CA PHE A 120 -1.34 9.26 -10.68
C PHE A 120 -1.55 10.78 -10.66
N HIS A 121 -0.92 11.50 -9.75
CA HIS A 121 -0.94 12.96 -9.74
C HIS A 121 0.10 13.50 -10.72
N LYS A 122 -0.35 14.33 -11.69
CA LYS A 122 0.47 14.78 -12.82
C LYS A 122 1.78 15.42 -12.37
N ASN A 123 1.70 16.40 -11.49
CA ASN A 123 2.88 17.13 -11.03
C ASN A 123 3.87 16.25 -10.26
N THR A 124 3.36 15.30 -9.47
CA THR A 124 4.21 14.34 -8.76
C THR A 124 4.98 13.48 -9.75
N LEU A 125 4.27 12.81 -10.67
CA LEU A 125 4.92 11.88 -11.60
C LEU A 125 5.87 12.59 -12.57
N LEU A 126 5.47 13.73 -13.19
CA LEU A 126 6.30 14.45 -14.14
C LEU A 126 7.56 15.07 -13.51
N ASN A 127 7.58 15.27 -12.20
CA ASN A 127 8.78 15.73 -11.51
C ASN A 127 9.82 14.62 -11.29
N ILE A 128 9.41 13.36 -11.19
CA ILE A 128 10.29 12.21 -10.96
C ILE A 128 10.59 11.44 -12.25
N ALA A 129 9.64 11.35 -13.18
CA ALA A 129 9.78 10.60 -14.42
C ALA A 129 10.57 11.38 -15.47
N LYS A 130 11.87 11.05 -15.59
CA LYS A 130 12.81 11.71 -16.51
C LYS A 130 13.63 10.68 -17.28
N HIS A 131 13.91 10.98 -18.54
CA HIS A 131 14.83 10.19 -19.34
C HIS A 131 16.23 10.23 -18.72
N TYR A 132 16.82 9.06 -18.49
CA TYR A 132 18.04 8.94 -17.68
C TYR A 132 19.30 9.56 -18.31
N GLU A 133 19.35 9.74 -19.65
CA GLU A 133 20.44 10.37 -20.38
C GLU A 133 20.16 11.85 -20.63
N THR A 134 18.96 12.19 -21.14
CA THR A 134 18.64 13.54 -21.61
C THR A 134 18.04 14.42 -20.51
N GLY A 135 17.52 13.83 -19.43
CA GLY A 135 16.78 14.57 -18.40
C GLY A 135 15.38 15.04 -18.85
N GLU A 136 14.95 14.71 -20.07
CA GLU A 136 13.64 15.07 -20.60
C GLU A 136 12.53 14.42 -19.77
N ARG A 137 11.52 15.21 -19.43
CA ARG A 137 10.36 14.73 -18.66
C ARG A 137 9.45 13.82 -19.50
N LEU A 138 8.75 12.92 -18.83
CA LEU A 138 7.66 12.17 -19.44
C LEU A 138 6.67 13.15 -20.09
N SER A 139 6.25 12.86 -21.33
CA SER A 139 5.29 13.70 -22.05
C SER A 139 3.89 13.64 -21.42
N ASP A 140 3.11 14.72 -21.57
CA ASP A 140 1.71 14.76 -21.13
C ASP A 140 0.87 13.65 -21.78
N GLU A 141 1.11 13.35 -23.07
CA GLU A 141 0.44 12.28 -23.78
C GLU A 141 0.67 10.90 -23.13
N ASN A 142 1.92 10.60 -22.76
CA ASN A 142 2.26 9.35 -22.10
C ASN A 142 1.71 9.28 -20.67
N PHE A 143 1.70 10.41 -19.96
CA PHE A 143 1.04 10.50 -18.67
C PHE A 143 -0.46 10.17 -18.76
N GLU A 144 -1.17 10.76 -19.72
CA GLU A 144 -2.61 10.48 -19.93
C GLU A 144 -2.89 9.02 -20.28
N LYS A 145 -2.02 8.40 -21.09
CA LYS A 145 -2.12 6.96 -21.40
C LYS A 145 -1.98 6.11 -20.14
N LEU A 146 -1.05 6.49 -19.26
CA LEU A 146 -0.79 5.81 -18.01
C LEU A 146 -1.99 5.94 -17.06
N VAL A 147 -2.57 7.14 -16.92
CA VAL A 147 -3.78 7.34 -16.11
C VAL A 147 -4.97 6.55 -16.66
N LYS A 148 -5.17 6.51 -17.98
CA LYS A 148 -6.22 5.70 -18.61
C LYS A 148 -6.04 4.19 -18.34
N ASN A 149 -4.79 3.73 -18.26
CA ASN A 149 -4.50 2.34 -17.94
C ASN A 149 -4.95 1.92 -16.54
N ARG A 150 -5.08 2.86 -15.59
CA ARG A 150 -5.57 2.60 -14.22
C ARG A 150 -6.92 1.89 -14.18
N THR A 151 -7.82 2.25 -15.10
CA THR A 151 -9.18 1.69 -15.16
C THR A 151 -9.32 0.54 -16.16
N PHE A 152 -8.27 0.25 -16.94
CA PHE A 152 -8.29 -0.83 -17.91
C PHE A 152 -8.40 -2.18 -17.21
N ASN A 153 -9.42 -2.96 -17.60
CA ASN A 153 -9.70 -4.28 -17.00
C ASN A 153 -9.87 -4.27 -15.46
N CYS A 154 -10.21 -3.14 -14.85
CA CYS A 154 -10.36 -3.02 -13.39
C CYS A 154 -11.38 -4.01 -12.80
N GLY A 155 -12.44 -4.36 -13.54
CA GLY A 155 -13.40 -5.39 -13.14
C GLY A 155 -12.74 -6.76 -12.97
N MET A 156 -11.90 -7.17 -13.92
CA MET A 156 -11.14 -8.43 -13.80
C MET A 156 -10.13 -8.39 -12.64
N ALA A 157 -9.44 -7.28 -12.46
CA ALA A 157 -8.51 -7.09 -11.34
C ALA A 157 -9.25 -7.16 -9.99
N THR A 158 -10.42 -6.54 -9.89
CA THR A 158 -11.26 -6.61 -8.70
C THR A 158 -11.74 -8.03 -8.42
N LEU A 159 -12.24 -8.74 -9.44
CA LEU A 159 -12.63 -10.16 -9.29
C LEU A 159 -11.45 -11.03 -8.83
N ARG A 160 -10.24 -10.75 -9.32
CA ARG A 160 -9.03 -11.46 -8.87
C ARG A 160 -8.77 -11.26 -7.38
N GLN A 161 -8.90 -10.04 -6.87
CA GLN A 161 -8.74 -9.75 -5.44
C GLN A 161 -9.87 -10.38 -4.60
N LEU A 162 -11.11 -10.37 -5.10
CA LEU A 162 -12.22 -11.07 -4.45
C LEU A 162 -12.00 -12.58 -4.42
N HIS A 163 -11.45 -13.16 -5.50
CA HIS A 163 -11.06 -14.57 -5.52
C HIS A 163 -10.13 -14.93 -4.35
N PHE A 164 -9.11 -14.10 -4.13
CA PHE A 164 -8.15 -14.29 -3.03
C PHE A 164 -8.83 -14.15 -1.66
N ALA A 165 -9.55 -13.06 -1.45
CA ALA A 165 -10.20 -12.76 -0.19
C ALA A 165 -11.27 -13.81 0.20
N ILE A 166 -12.11 -14.22 -0.75
CA ILE A 166 -13.14 -15.24 -0.49
C ILE A 166 -12.50 -16.60 -0.23
N THR A 167 -11.43 -16.95 -0.97
CA THR A 167 -10.70 -18.20 -0.75
C THR A 167 -10.09 -18.22 0.64
N ASP A 168 -9.45 -17.14 1.07
CA ASP A 168 -8.88 -17.01 2.40
C ASP A 168 -9.95 -17.22 3.49
N ILE A 169 -11.03 -16.45 3.46
CA ILE A 169 -12.11 -16.56 4.44
C ILE A 169 -12.73 -17.97 4.46
N ARG A 170 -12.94 -18.58 3.29
CA ARG A 170 -13.50 -19.95 3.20
C ARG A 170 -12.57 -20.99 3.81
N LEU A 171 -11.27 -20.86 3.65
CA LEU A 171 -10.28 -21.79 4.20
C LEU A 171 -10.11 -21.66 5.71
N HIS A 172 -10.21 -20.43 6.26
CA HIS A 172 -9.92 -20.13 7.65
C HIS A 172 -11.16 -19.92 8.54
N SER A 173 -12.37 -20.05 8.00
CA SER A 173 -13.60 -19.85 8.74
C SER A 173 -14.34 -21.15 9.00
N ASN A 174 -14.74 -21.39 10.26
CA ASN A 174 -15.63 -22.47 10.66
C ASN A 174 -17.11 -22.24 10.28
N ILE A 175 -17.48 -21.03 9.82
CA ILE A 175 -18.84 -20.68 9.38
C ILE A 175 -19.22 -21.50 8.14
N TYR A 176 -18.24 -21.78 7.29
CA TYR A 176 -18.45 -22.53 6.06
C TYR A 176 -18.25 -24.03 6.31
N ASN A 177 -19.35 -24.80 6.18
CA ASN A 177 -19.24 -26.26 6.15
C ASN A 177 -18.64 -26.68 4.79
N ASN A 178 -17.35 -26.96 4.77
CA ASN A 178 -16.62 -27.33 3.55
C ASN A 178 -16.90 -28.81 3.13
N GLN A 179 -17.74 -29.54 3.85
CA GLN A 179 -18.22 -30.90 3.49
C GLN A 179 -17.10 -31.89 3.13
N GLY A 180 -15.95 -31.80 3.80
CA GLY A 180 -14.79 -32.63 3.52
C GLY A 180 -14.02 -32.30 2.24
N LYS A 181 -14.35 -31.17 1.57
CA LYS A 181 -13.59 -30.68 0.40
C LYS A 181 -12.18 -30.29 0.78
N ASN A 182 -11.22 -30.61 -0.08
CA ASN A 182 -9.85 -30.11 0.05
C ASN A 182 -9.74 -28.63 -0.39
N SER A 183 -8.62 -28.02 -0.11
CA SER A 183 -8.39 -26.59 -0.39
C SER A 183 -8.48 -26.22 -1.89
N ASP A 184 -8.03 -27.12 -2.77
CA ASP A 184 -8.11 -26.90 -4.22
C ASP A 184 -9.56 -26.94 -4.73
N GLU A 185 -10.39 -27.84 -4.17
CA GLU A 185 -11.82 -27.94 -4.51
C GLU A 185 -12.58 -26.69 -4.06
N ILE A 186 -12.29 -26.17 -2.87
CA ILE A 186 -12.86 -24.92 -2.37
C ILE A 186 -12.48 -23.76 -3.30
N ARG A 187 -11.22 -23.65 -3.65
CA ARG A 187 -10.73 -22.59 -4.54
C ARG A 187 -11.40 -22.66 -5.92
N LYS A 188 -11.51 -23.84 -6.51
CA LYS A 188 -12.16 -24.04 -7.79
C LYS A 188 -13.65 -23.69 -7.77
N GLU A 189 -14.34 -23.99 -6.67
CA GLU A 189 -15.73 -23.57 -6.49
C GLU A 189 -15.87 -22.05 -6.49
N ILE A 190 -14.97 -21.35 -5.79
CA ILE A 190 -14.94 -19.87 -5.75
C ILE A 190 -14.60 -19.30 -7.13
N ALA A 191 -13.67 -19.92 -7.84
CA ALA A 191 -13.23 -19.49 -9.17
C ALA A 191 -14.39 -19.37 -10.17
N ARG A 192 -15.40 -20.23 -10.10
CA ARG A 192 -16.58 -20.18 -10.99
C ARG A 192 -17.31 -18.84 -10.97
N ASN A 193 -17.25 -18.11 -9.86
CA ASN A 193 -17.91 -16.83 -9.70
C ASN A 193 -16.96 -15.63 -9.69
N THR A 194 -15.64 -15.88 -9.67
CA THR A 194 -14.63 -14.83 -9.49
C THR A 194 -13.55 -14.83 -10.57
N THR A 195 -13.62 -15.74 -11.53
CA THR A 195 -12.69 -15.75 -12.67
C THR A 195 -13.44 -15.87 -13.99
N VAL A 196 -12.92 -15.24 -15.04
CA VAL A 196 -13.48 -15.33 -16.40
C VAL A 196 -13.09 -16.66 -17.04
N ILE A 197 -11.90 -17.17 -16.70
CA ILE A 197 -11.37 -18.46 -17.20
C ILE A 197 -11.13 -19.35 -15.98
N GLU A 198 -11.72 -20.54 -15.98
CA GLU A 198 -11.52 -21.50 -14.90
C GLU A 198 -10.04 -21.92 -14.81
N PRO A 199 -9.51 -22.08 -13.58
CA PRO A 199 -8.15 -22.57 -13.39
C PRO A 199 -8.00 -23.99 -13.98
N ILE A 200 -6.89 -24.24 -14.67
CA ILE A 200 -6.56 -25.57 -15.18
C ILE A 200 -6.34 -26.57 -14.02
N ARG A 201 -6.40 -27.86 -14.33
CA ARG A 201 -6.26 -28.93 -13.31
C ARG A 201 -4.90 -28.88 -12.60
N GLU A 202 -3.86 -28.52 -13.29
CA GLU A 202 -2.47 -28.49 -12.85
C GLU A 202 -2.13 -27.22 -12.04
N ASP A 203 -3.02 -26.23 -12.03
CA ASP A 203 -2.80 -25.00 -11.26
C ASP A 203 -2.74 -25.26 -9.74
N LYS A 204 -1.61 -24.91 -9.15
CA LYS A 204 -1.30 -25.05 -7.73
C LYS A 204 -1.14 -23.68 -7.05
N PHE A 205 -1.96 -22.71 -7.44
CA PHE A 205 -1.91 -21.34 -6.96
C PHE A 205 -1.75 -21.25 -5.43
N LEU A 206 -2.48 -22.05 -4.65
CA LEU A 206 -2.41 -22.01 -3.19
C LEU A 206 -1.01 -22.32 -2.64
N CYS A 207 -0.19 -23.10 -3.36
CA CYS A 207 1.19 -23.40 -2.97
C CYS A 207 2.11 -22.17 -3.10
N CYS A 208 1.72 -21.17 -3.90
CA CYS A 208 2.45 -19.91 -4.09
C CYS A 208 1.81 -18.74 -3.34
N PHE A 209 0.65 -18.95 -2.73
CA PHE A 209 -0.11 -17.88 -2.05
C PHE A 209 0.33 -17.74 -0.59
N SER A 210 1.56 -17.30 -0.40
CA SER A 210 2.17 -17.17 0.93
C SER A 210 1.45 -16.19 1.87
N HIS A 211 0.76 -15.17 1.35
CA HIS A 211 0.06 -14.15 2.12
C HIS A 211 -0.83 -14.73 3.22
N ILE A 212 -1.68 -15.70 2.86
CA ILE A 212 -2.66 -16.28 3.78
C ILE A 212 -2.13 -17.48 4.60
N PHE A 213 -0.86 -17.85 4.41
CA PHE A 213 -0.21 -18.92 5.18
C PHE A 213 0.96 -18.37 6.01
N ALA A 214 2.10 -18.08 5.37
CA ALA A 214 3.29 -17.58 6.05
C ALA A 214 3.36 -16.05 6.15
N GLY A 215 2.52 -15.34 5.40
CA GLY A 215 2.58 -13.88 5.27
C GLY A 215 1.78 -13.09 6.32
N GLY A 216 1.07 -13.78 7.24
CA GLY A 216 0.33 -13.11 8.32
C GLY A 216 -1.10 -12.67 7.98
N TYR A 217 -1.58 -12.86 6.73
CA TYR A 217 -2.91 -12.43 6.27
C TYR A 217 -3.98 -13.54 6.34
N SER A 218 -3.79 -14.59 7.15
CA SER A 218 -4.79 -15.63 7.35
C SER A 218 -6.10 -15.05 7.90
N ALA A 219 -7.21 -15.33 7.22
CA ALA A 219 -8.53 -14.73 7.45
C ALA A 219 -8.54 -13.19 7.36
N GLY A 220 -7.52 -12.60 6.77
CA GLY A 220 -7.30 -11.17 6.73
C GLY A 220 -7.01 -10.59 5.33
N TYR A 221 -6.95 -11.41 4.28
CA TYR A 221 -6.62 -10.91 2.93
C TYR A 221 -7.63 -9.88 2.38
N TYR A 222 -8.88 -9.93 2.82
CA TYR A 222 -9.90 -8.94 2.46
C TYR A 222 -9.47 -7.50 2.81
N SER A 223 -8.57 -7.34 3.77
CA SER A 223 -8.07 -6.06 4.25
C SER A 223 -7.49 -5.18 3.14
N TYR A 224 -6.86 -5.76 2.12
CA TYR A 224 -6.38 -5.00 0.96
C TYR A 224 -7.50 -4.23 0.26
N LYS A 225 -8.65 -4.86 0.01
CA LYS A 225 -9.81 -4.19 -0.61
C LYS A 225 -10.53 -3.25 0.35
N TRP A 226 -10.58 -3.59 1.62
CA TRP A 226 -11.14 -2.70 2.62
C TRP A 226 -10.29 -1.43 2.79
N ALA A 227 -8.97 -1.58 2.87
CA ALA A 227 -8.05 -0.46 2.95
C ALA A 227 -8.05 0.40 1.68
N GLU A 228 -8.31 -0.15 0.48
CA GLU A 228 -8.53 0.64 -0.72
C GLU A 228 -9.73 1.59 -0.60
N VAL A 229 -10.81 1.18 0.08
CA VAL A 229 -11.94 2.08 0.38
C VAL A 229 -11.47 3.24 1.25
N LEU A 230 -10.73 2.94 2.33
CA LEU A 230 -10.21 3.95 3.24
C LEU A 230 -9.23 4.89 2.53
N SER A 231 -8.32 4.35 1.75
CA SER A 231 -7.31 5.08 0.99
C SER A 231 -7.93 6.01 -0.04
N ALA A 232 -8.86 5.52 -0.86
CA ALA A 232 -9.53 6.31 -1.87
C ALA A 232 -10.36 7.44 -1.26
N ASP A 233 -11.08 7.16 -0.17
CA ASP A 233 -11.88 8.17 0.52
C ASP A 233 -11.00 9.19 1.28
N ALA A 234 -9.86 8.78 1.83
CA ALA A 234 -8.89 9.70 2.39
C ALA A 234 -8.28 10.61 1.32
N PHE A 235 -7.92 10.03 0.17
CA PHE A 235 -7.33 10.79 -0.94
C PHE A 235 -8.34 11.77 -1.56
N SER A 236 -9.63 11.42 -1.59
CA SER A 236 -10.67 12.32 -2.10
C SER A 236 -10.74 13.66 -1.36
N MET A 237 -10.29 13.73 -0.11
CA MET A 237 -10.18 15.02 0.59
C MET A 237 -9.17 15.98 -0.06
N PHE A 238 -8.10 15.44 -0.64
CA PHE A 238 -7.13 16.22 -1.40
C PHE A 238 -7.68 16.60 -2.77
N GLU A 239 -8.40 15.70 -3.44
CA GLU A 239 -9.08 15.99 -4.72
C GLU A 239 -10.16 17.07 -4.55
N GLU A 240 -10.98 17.01 -3.49
CA GLU A 240 -12.01 18.00 -3.14
C GLU A 240 -11.41 19.39 -2.87
N ALA A 241 -10.18 19.46 -2.42
CA ALA A 241 -9.49 20.69 -2.04
C ALA A 241 -8.63 21.29 -3.17
N ASP A 242 -8.70 20.74 -4.37
CA ASP A 242 -7.86 21.09 -5.53
C ASP A 242 -6.40 20.64 -5.38
N LEU A 243 -6.04 19.58 -6.09
CA LEU A 243 -4.69 18.98 -6.09
C LEU A 243 -3.59 19.94 -6.61
N GLU A 244 -3.95 20.99 -7.31
CA GLU A 244 -2.99 22.01 -7.79
C GLU A 244 -2.76 23.11 -6.74
N ASN A 245 -3.57 23.16 -5.68
CA ASN A 245 -3.43 24.15 -4.61
C ASN A 245 -2.49 23.65 -3.50
N ASN A 246 -1.22 23.97 -3.63
CA ASN A 246 -0.18 23.55 -2.68
C ASN A 246 -0.47 23.90 -1.21
N GLN A 247 -1.16 25.01 -0.92
CA GLN A 247 -1.48 25.40 0.45
C GLN A 247 -2.55 24.47 1.05
N ASN A 248 -3.57 24.14 0.26
CA ASN A 248 -4.62 23.19 0.69
C ASN A 248 -4.02 21.80 0.90
N ILE A 249 -3.22 21.31 -0.08
CA ILE A 249 -2.53 20.01 0.03
C ILE A 249 -1.68 19.96 1.30
N LYS A 250 -0.89 21.01 1.58
CA LYS A 250 -0.08 21.08 2.80
C LYS A 250 -0.91 21.01 4.06
N THR A 251 -2.02 21.74 4.12
CA THR A 251 -2.92 21.76 5.28
C THR A 251 -3.53 20.38 5.55
N ILE A 252 -4.04 19.73 4.49
CA ILE A 252 -4.62 18.40 4.59
C ILE A 252 -3.54 17.35 4.88
N GLY A 253 -2.36 17.48 4.28
CA GLY A 253 -1.22 16.61 4.53
C GLY A 253 -0.74 16.66 5.99
N ILE A 254 -0.75 17.82 6.62
CA ILE A 254 -0.49 17.97 8.06
C ILE A 254 -1.56 17.22 8.87
N LYS A 255 -2.84 17.39 8.53
CA LYS A 255 -3.93 16.68 9.19
C LYS A 255 -3.80 15.16 9.03
N PHE A 256 -3.48 14.68 7.81
CA PHE A 256 -3.24 13.26 7.53
C PHE A 256 -2.07 12.72 8.38
N LYS A 257 -0.97 13.47 8.43
CA LYS A 257 0.19 13.13 9.26
C LYS A 257 -0.19 13.05 10.74
N ASP A 258 -0.89 14.07 11.26
CA ASP A 258 -1.19 14.19 12.69
C ASP A 258 -2.32 13.25 13.18
N THR A 259 -3.02 12.59 12.25
CA THR A 259 -4.04 11.58 12.55
C THR A 259 -3.60 10.19 12.07
N ILE A 260 -3.72 9.90 10.77
CA ILE A 260 -3.54 8.55 10.22
C ILE A 260 -2.11 8.04 10.40
N LEU A 261 -1.10 8.88 10.18
CA LEU A 261 0.29 8.44 10.28
C LEU A 261 0.85 8.44 11.72
N SER A 262 0.32 9.28 12.60
CA SER A 262 0.99 9.51 13.89
C SER A 262 0.43 8.70 15.06
N LEU A 263 -0.81 8.21 14.96
CA LEU A 263 -1.51 7.61 16.09
C LEU A 263 -1.25 6.09 16.25
N GLY A 264 -0.66 5.44 15.26
CA GLY A 264 -0.33 4.01 15.32
C GLY A 264 -1.52 3.14 15.72
N GLY A 265 -1.28 2.11 16.51
CA GLY A 265 -2.30 1.22 17.07
C GLY A 265 -2.92 1.71 18.39
N SER A 266 -2.85 3.02 18.70
CA SER A 266 -3.38 3.55 19.96
C SER A 266 -4.88 3.85 19.96
N PHE A 267 -5.50 3.90 18.77
CA PHE A 267 -6.92 4.09 18.54
C PHE A 267 -7.40 3.11 17.48
N SER A 268 -8.72 2.82 17.48
CA SER A 268 -9.29 2.01 16.39
C SER A 268 -9.18 2.75 15.05
N PRO A 269 -8.96 2.06 13.93
CA PRO A 269 -8.84 2.68 12.61
C PRO A 269 -10.04 3.54 12.22
N LEU A 270 -11.25 3.12 12.61
CA LEU A 270 -12.46 3.89 12.34
C LEU A 270 -12.45 5.24 13.07
N GLU A 271 -11.98 5.26 14.32
CA GLU A 271 -11.83 6.53 15.08
C GLU A 271 -10.78 7.42 14.44
N VAL A 272 -9.62 6.87 14.08
CA VAL A 272 -8.54 7.59 13.38
C VAL A 272 -9.05 8.17 12.06
N PHE A 273 -9.78 7.38 11.28
CA PHE A 273 -10.36 7.83 10.02
C PHE A 273 -11.37 8.98 10.23
N LYS A 274 -12.24 8.87 11.25
CA LYS A 274 -13.18 9.94 11.62
C LYS A 274 -12.47 11.22 12.08
N LEU A 275 -11.36 11.12 12.80
CA LEU A 275 -10.53 12.29 13.15
C LEU A 275 -9.98 12.98 11.89
N PHE A 276 -9.57 12.21 10.89
CA PHE A 276 -9.09 12.76 9.62
C PHE A 276 -10.24 13.30 8.76
N ARG A 277 -11.24 12.46 8.44
CA ARG A 277 -12.28 12.78 7.43
C ARG A 277 -13.50 13.53 8.01
N GLY A 278 -13.71 13.48 9.34
CA GLY A 278 -14.89 14.06 10.02
C GLY A 278 -16.15 13.21 9.87
N ARG A 279 -16.06 12.04 9.26
CA ARG A 279 -17.16 11.10 9.00
C ARG A 279 -16.64 9.66 8.83
N GLU A 280 -17.57 8.72 8.74
CA GLU A 280 -17.26 7.34 8.37
C GLU A 280 -16.83 7.22 6.90
N PRO A 281 -16.05 6.16 6.57
CA PRO A 281 -15.62 5.88 5.19
C PRO A 281 -16.80 5.66 4.26
N LYS A 282 -16.61 6.01 2.97
CA LYS A 282 -17.56 5.76 1.88
C LYS A 282 -16.85 5.08 0.72
N THR A 283 -17.59 4.25 -0.01
CA THR A 283 -17.09 3.50 -1.17
C THR A 283 -17.05 4.31 -2.47
N ASP A 284 -17.73 5.46 -2.52
CA ASP A 284 -17.93 6.24 -3.74
C ASP A 284 -16.62 6.63 -4.43
N SER A 285 -15.62 7.02 -3.62
CA SER A 285 -14.30 7.41 -4.15
C SER A 285 -13.56 6.25 -4.81
N LEU A 286 -13.61 5.05 -4.21
CA LEU A 286 -13.02 3.86 -4.80
C LEU A 286 -13.72 3.49 -6.12
N ILE A 287 -15.06 3.49 -6.13
CA ILE A 287 -15.85 3.17 -7.34
C ILE A 287 -15.49 4.14 -8.46
N ARG A 288 -15.34 5.43 -8.16
CA ARG A 288 -14.89 6.45 -9.12
C ARG A 288 -13.47 6.20 -9.61
N HIS A 289 -12.52 5.90 -8.71
CA HIS A 289 -11.13 5.61 -9.08
C HIS A 289 -11.01 4.36 -9.96
N LEU A 290 -11.89 3.38 -9.79
CA LEU A 290 -11.96 2.19 -10.63
C LEU A 290 -12.69 2.42 -11.97
N GLY A 291 -13.25 3.61 -12.20
CA GLY A 291 -14.04 3.90 -13.41
C GLY A 291 -15.36 3.11 -13.48
N LEU A 292 -15.89 2.64 -12.35
CA LEU A 292 -17.11 1.85 -12.25
C LEU A 292 -18.34 2.69 -11.89
N SER A 293 -18.19 4.01 -11.68
CA SER A 293 -19.33 4.90 -11.51
C SER A 293 -20.15 4.92 -12.80
N SER A 294 -21.46 4.67 -12.69
CA SER A 294 -22.38 4.89 -13.81
C SER A 294 -22.23 6.33 -14.30
N VAL A 295 -21.83 6.49 -15.56
CA VAL A 295 -22.01 7.76 -16.26
C VAL A 295 -23.51 7.95 -16.38
N ASN A 296 -24.09 8.78 -15.51
CA ASN A 296 -25.47 9.25 -15.67
C ASN A 296 -25.53 10.26 -16.79
#